data_a166468db8d59f6792216ebae655216f
#
_entry.id   a166468db8d59f6792216ebae655216f
#
_cell.length_a   1.000
_cell.length_b   1.000
_cell.length_c   1.000
_cell.angle_alpha   90.00
_cell.angle_beta   90.00
_cell.angle_gamma   90.00
#
_symmetry.space_group_name_H-M   'P 1'
#
loop_
_entity.id
_entity.type
_entity.pdbx_description
1 polymer ?
#
loop_
_entity_poly.entity_id
_entity_poly.type
_entity_poly.pdbx_seq_one_letter_code
_entity_poly.pdbx_strand_id
1 'polypeptide(L)'
;MYKAFFTALLLLCSGGSAVASDTAAPDKLRVVALAPHIVENLFAIGAGSNIVGTVDYADYPNEAKSIERIGGYYGISLEKLLALKPDLVIGWKSGNQSEDLEQIKRLGIKVHLSAPKKIEEVANELIAFGKFTGRIEQSKQVANAFITKLKKIKKQQQSKKILTGFYQLWPEPMMTVSENTWINQLIETCHVSNVFAHSPTDYPQISIENVVIKKPQIIIIPDEQADKPQPKINWQKWPEVPAVKHNQFIRVNADLLHRFTPRMLDGLANMCDKIDASRKQIKSIQ
;
A
#
# COMPACT_ATOMS: atom_id res chain seq x y z
N MET A 1 -38.83 75.71 51.96
CA MET A 1 -39.88 74.81 51.43
C MET A 1 -39.55 74.49 49.99
N TYR A 2 -38.88 73.28 49.75
CA TYR A 2 -38.75 72.74 48.43
C TYR A 2 -38.86 71.22 48.55
N LYS A 3 -39.88 70.63 47.90
CA LYS A 3 -40.15 69.23 47.88
C LYS A 3 -39.34 68.65 46.71
N ALA A 4 -38.43 67.68 46.94
CA ALA A 4 -37.75 66.95 45.95
C ALA A 4 -38.56 65.69 45.55
N PHE A 5 -38.92 65.58 44.28
CA PHE A 5 -39.53 64.38 43.70
C PHE A 5 -38.42 63.42 43.27
N PHE A 6 -38.43 62.20 43.85
CA PHE A 6 -37.58 61.11 43.40
C PHE A 6 -38.35 60.26 42.37
N THR A 7 -37.95 60.31 41.16
CA THR A 7 -38.47 59.41 40.09
C THR A 7 -37.62 58.16 40.03
N ALA A 8 -38.20 57.04 40.40
CA ALA A 8 -37.54 55.72 40.30
C ALA A 8 -37.68 55.19 38.85
N LEU A 9 -36.56 54.99 38.18
CA LEU A 9 -36.47 54.39 36.85
C LEU A 9 -36.30 52.88 36.98
N LEU A 10 -37.33 52.06 36.68
CA LEU A 10 -37.24 50.59 36.60
C LEU A 10 -36.56 50.20 35.28
N LEU A 11 -35.34 49.67 35.36
CA LEU A 11 -34.70 48.94 34.27
C LEU A 11 -35.26 47.50 34.20
N LEU A 12 -36.05 47.21 33.14
CA LEU A 12 -36.38 45.84 32.77
C LEU A 12 -35.18 45.21 32.06
N CYS A 13 -34.47 44.32 32.73
CA CYS A 13 -33.50 43.41 32.08
C CYS A 13 -34.25 42.28 31.39
N SER A 14 -34.44 42.42 30.05
CA SER A 14 -34.89 41.31 29.21
C SER A 14 -33.73 40.30 29.05
N GLY A 15 -33.76 39.22 29.83
CA GLY A 15 -32.87 38.08 29.68
C GLY A 15 -33.16 37.34 28.37
N GLY A 16 -32.39 37.64 27.32
CA GLY A 16 -32.39 36.86 26.11
C GLY A 16 -31.70 35.50 26.38
N SER A 17 -32.50 34.43 26.49
CA SER A 17 -31.97 33.06 26.45
C SER A 17 -31.32 32.79 25.10
N ALA A 18 -30.01 32.84 25.05
CA ALA A 18 -29.25 32.32 23.90
C ALA A 18 -29.45 30.80 23.86
N VAL A 19 -30.30 30.37 22.93
CA VAL A 19 -30.38 28.95 22.55
C VAL A 19 -29.05 28.64 21.86
N ALA A 20 -28.13 28.00 22.60
CA ALA A 20 -26.95 27.39 21.99
C ALA A 20 -27.44 26.28 21.06
N SER A 21 -27.43 26.55 19.75
CA SER A 21 -27.58 25.49 18.76
C SER A 21 -26.37 24.58 18.89
N ASP A 22 -26.60 23.43 19.48
CA ASP A 22 -25.67 22.31 19.52
C ASP A 22 -25.52 21.81 18.07
N THR A 23 -24.66 22.48 17.29
CA THR A 23 -24.24 21.97 16.00
C THR A 23 -23.29 20.82 16.29
N ALA A 24 -23.85 19.61 16.47
CA ALA A 24 -23.09 18.38 16.52
C ALA A 24 -22.12 18.42 15.33
N ALA A 25 -20.83 18.30 15.61
CA ALA A 25 -19.83 18.16 14.57
C ALA A 25 -20.27 17.03 13.62
N PRO A 26 -20.21 17.22 12.28
CA PRO A 26 -20.69 16.19 11.36
C PRO A 26 -20.05 14.86 11.74
N ASP A 27 -20.89 13.83 11.88
CA ASP A 27 -20.44 12.50 12.25
C ASP A 27 -19.28 12.11 11.30
N LYS A 28 -18.16 11.75 11.92
CA LYS A 28 -16.94 11.42 11.21
C LYS A 28 -17.17 10.18 10.37
N LEU A 29 -16.91 10.26 9.04
CA LEU A 29 -17.05 9.13 8.11
C LEU A 29 -16.37 7.87 8.68
N ARG A 30 -17.13 6.80 8.80
CA ARG A 30 -16.70 5.49 9.32
C ARG A 30 -16.28 4.59 8.16
N VAL A 31 -15.00 4.30 8.06
CA VAL A 31 -14.41 3.52 6.94
C VAL A 31 -13.98 2.15 7.43
N VAL A 32 -14.36 1.11 6.70
CA VAL A 32 -13.74 -0.21 6.82
C VAL A 32 -12.79 -0.40 5.64
N ALA A 33 -11.51 -0.72 5.94
CA ALA A 33 -10.44 -0.88 4.97
C ALA A 33 -10.05 -2.37 4.84
N LEU A 34 -10.34 -2.99 3.69
CA LEU A 34 -10.20 -4.44 3.50
C LEU A 34 -8.85 -4.87 2.91
N ALA A 35 -7.82 -4.04 3.02
CA ALA A 35 -6.45 -4.42 2.68
C ALA A 35 -5.42 -3.56 3.40
N PRO A 36 -4.21 -4.10 3.70
CA PRO A 36 -3.14 -3.36 4.37
C PRO A 36 -2.74 -2.06 3.67
N HIS A 37 -2.61 -2.07 2.34
CA HIS A 37 -2.23 -0.87 1.58
C HIS A 37 -3.30 0.24 1.65
N ILE A 38 -4.58 -0.11 1.77
CA ILE A 38 -5.67 0.86 1.92
C ILE A 38 -5.53 1.57 3.27
N VAL A 39 -5.24 0.80 4.34
CA VAL A 39 -4.98 1.35 5.67
C VAL A 39 -3.81 2.32 5.64
N GLU A 40 -2.67 1.90 5.08
CA GLU A 40 -1.48 2.75 4.97
C GLU A 40 -1.76 4.04 4.19
N ASN A 41 -2.48 3.95 3.08
CA ASN A 41 -2.85 5.11 2.26
C ASN A 41 -3.77 6.08 3.01
N LEU A 42 -4.75 5.58 3.77
CA LEU A 42 -5.62 6.41 4.60
C LEU A 42 -4.82 7.11 5.72
N PHE A 43 -3.90 6.41 6.38
CA PHE A 43 -3.01 7.04 7.36
C PHE A 43 -2.09 8.08 6.72
N ALA A 44 -1.54 7.80 5.55
CA ALA A 44 -0.64 8.72 4.85
C ALA A 44 -1.27 10.08 4.53
N ILE A 45 -2.59 10.12 4.29
CA ILE A 45 -3.35 11.36 4.04
C ILE A 45 -4.00 11.93 5.30
N GLY A 46 -3.69 11.41 6.50
CA GLY A 46 -4.25 11.89 7.76
C GLY A 46 -5.69 11.46 8.03
N ALA A 47 -6.17 10.40 7.35
CA ALA A 47 -7.52 9.85 7.52
C ALA A 47 -7.53 8.55 8.35
N GLY A 48 -6.43 8.20 9.04
CA GLY A 48 -6.34 6.98 9.84
C GLY A 48 -7.41 6.86 10.91
N SER A 49 -7.78 7.97 11.53
CA SER A 49 -8.83 8.02 12.54
C SER A 49 -10.25 7.76 12.00
N ASN A 50 -10.45 7.73 10.68
CA ASN A 50 -11.71 7.34 10.05
C ASN A 50 -11.89 5.81 10.00
N ILE A 51 -10.80 5.05 10.15
CA ILE A 51 -10.84 3.59 10.02
C ILE A 51 -11.41 2.98 11.28
N VAL A 52 -12.54 2.31 11.16
CA VAL A 52 -13.23 1.64 12.27
C VAL A 52 -13.05 0.12 12.24
N GLY A 53 -12.61 -0.45 11.11
CA GLY A 53 -12.32 -1.87 10.96
C GLY A 53 -11.38 -2.14 9.81
N THR A 54 -10.61 -3.22 9.93
CA THR A 54 -9.65 -3.64 8.89
C THR A 54 -9.47 -5.17 8.91
N VAL A 55 -8.51 -5.64 8.12
CA VAL A 55 -8.16 -7.05 7.96
C VAL A 55 -6.80 -7.38 8.55
N ASP A 56 -6.47 -8.67 8.62
CA ASP A 56 -5.16 -9.15 9.03
C ASP A 56 -4.03 -8.47 8.23
N TYR A 57 -2.84 -8.42 8.80
CA TYR A 57 -1.63 -7.82 8.23
C TYR A 57 -1.69 -6.30 7.96
N ALA A 58 -2.74 -5.62 8.39
CA ALA A 58 -2.80 -4.15 8.40
C ALA A 58 -2.05 -3.61 9.64
N ASP A 59 -0.73 -3.66 9.61
CA ASP A 59 0.18 -3.48 10.75
C ASP A 59 0.97 -2.17 10.71
N TYR A 60 0.78 -1.37 9.67
CA TYR A 60 1.45 -0.08 9.52
C TYR A 60 0.44 1.05 9.22
N PRO A 61 0.62 2.24 9.85
CA PRO A 61 1.58 2.52 10.92
C PRO A 61 1.24 1.74 12.21
N ASN A 62 2.02 1.92 13.28
CA ASN A 62 1.84 1.14 14.51
C ASN A 62 0.42 1.29 15.10
N GLU A 63 -0.20 2.46 14.92
CA GLU A 63 -1.57 2.78 15.31
C GLU A 63 -2.60 1.87 14.63
N ALA A 64 -2.32 1.39 13.43
CA ALA A 64 -3.20 0.47 12.71
C ALA A 64 -3.40 -0.87 13.43
N LYS A 65 -2.47 -1.26 14.30
CA LYS A 65 -2.55 -2.52 15.06
C LYS A 65 -3.71 -2.56 16.06
N SER A 66 -4.17 -1.39 16.54
CA SER A 66 -5.30 -1.28 17.46
C SER A 66 -6.67 -1.28 16.80
N ILE A 67 -6.74 -1.23 15.46
CA ILE A 67 -8.02 -1.23 14.74
C ILE A 67 -8.62 -2.64 14.76
N GLU A 68 -9.95 -2.73 14.96
CA GLU A 68 -10.69 -4.00 14.99
C GLU A 68 -10.45 -4.82 13.71
N ARG A 69 -10.14 -6.12 13.87
CA ARG A 69 -9.96 -7.08 12.77
C ARG A 69 -11.27 -7.79 12.46
N ILE A 70 -11.72 -7.69 11.22
CA ILE A 70 -12.98 -8.29 10.77
C ILE A 70 -12.77 -9.45 9.80
N GLY A 71 -11.54 -9.86 9.54
CA GLY A 71 -11.21 -10.97 8.65
C GLY A 71 -9.84 -10.82 7.99
N GLY A 72 -9.64 -11.57 6.90
CA GLY A 72 -8.39 -11.59 6.14
C GLY A 72 -8.60 -12.03 4.69
N TYR A 73 -7.56 -12.55 4.05
CA TYR A 73 -7.62 -13.09 2.69
C TYR A 73 -8.59 -14.29 2.56
N TYR A 74 -8.89 -14.96 3.67
CA TYR A 74 -9.77 -16.13 3.76
C TYR A 74 -11.25 -15.77 3.88
N GLY A 75 -11.59 -14.47 4.04
CA GLY A 75 -12.97 -13.98 4.10
C GLY A 75 -13.18 -12.90 5.18
N ILE A 76 -14.36 -12.29 5.14
CA ILE A 76 -14.78 -11.17 5.99
C ILE A 76 -15.94 -11.61 6.88
N SER A 77 -15.87 -11.31 8.20
CA SER A 77 -17.01 -11.47 9.11
C SER A 77 -18.02 -10.34 8.87
N LEU A 78 -19.13 -10.66 8.23
CA LEU A 78 -20.22 -9.71 7.99
C LEU A 78 -20.88 -9.24 9.29
N GLU A 79 -20.93 -10.10 10.31
CA GLU A 79 -21.44 -9.74 11.63
C GLU A 79 -20.61 -8.60 12.26
N LYS A 80 -19.29 -8.77 12.31
CA LYS A 80 -18.38 -7.72 12.79
C LYS A 80 -18.47 -6.46 11.94
N LEU A 81 -18.53 -6.60 10.61
CA LEU A 81 -18.68 -5.47 9.71
C LEU A 81 -19.93 -4.65 10.06
N LEU A 82 -21.10 -5.31 10.20
CA LEU A 82 -22.35 -4.64 10.53
C LEU A 82 -22.34 -3.98 11.90
N ALA A 83 -21.72 -4.63 12.90
CA ALA A 83 -21.55 -4.05 14.24
C ALA A 83 -20.76 -2.74 14.22
N LEU A 84 -19.83 -2.61 13.29
CA LEU A 84 -19.03 -1.39 13.10
C LEU A 84 -19.80 -0.24 12.42
N LYS A 85 -20.97 -0.49 11.85
CA LYS A 85 -21.83 0.51 11.16
C LYS A 85 -21.00 1.42 10.21
N PRO A 86 -20.32 0.86 9.20
CA PRO A 86 -19.50 1.66 8.29
C PRO A 86 -20.36 2.45 7.31
N ASP A 87 -19.94 3.68 7.00
CA ASP A 87 -20.50 4.49 5.92
C ASP A 87 -19.90 4.11 4.55
N LEU A 88 -18.66 3.60 4.59
CA LEU A 88 -17.90 3.25 3.40
C LEU A 88 -17.02 2.03 3.69
N VAL A 89 -17.04 1.07 2.78
CA VAL A 89 -16.06 -0.01 2.70
C VAL A 89 -15.13 0.25 1.53
N ILE A 90 -13.82 0.21 1.76
CA ILE A 90 -12.83 0.25 0.70
C ILE A 90 -12.23 -1.15 0.58
N GLY A 91 -12.54 -1.84 -0.52
CA GLY A 91 -12.04 -3.19 -0.81
C GLY A 91 -10.94 -3.18 -1.87
N TRP A 92 -10.18 -4.25 -1.93
CA TRP A 92 -9.17 -4.50 -2.96
C TRP A 92 -9.69 -5.49 -4.00
N LYS A 93 -9.85 -5.03 -5.23
CA LYS A 93 -10.52 -5.76 -6.30
C LYS A 93 -9.91 -7.14 -6.60
N SER A 94 -8.60 -7.26 -6.55
CA SER A 94 -7.87 -8.51 -6.85
C SER A 94 -7.42 -9.30 -5.62
N GLY A 95 -7.68 -8.81 -4.41
CA GLY A 95 -7.20 -9.43 -3.17
C GLY A 95 -8.30 -9.82 -2.18
N ASN A 96 -9.51 -9.25 -2.30
CA ASN A 96 -10.65 -9.70 -1.51
C ASN A 96 -11.50 -10.70 -2.28
N GLN A 97 -12.24 -11.56 -1.58
CA GLN A 97 -13.17 -12.48 -2.20
C GLN A 97 -14.33 -11.72 -2.83
N SER A 98 -14.66 -12.04 -4.08
CA SER A 98 -15.73 -11.35 -4.83
C SER A 98 -17.07 -11.49 -4.14
N GLU A 99 -17.33 -12.65 -3.57
CA GLU A 99 -18.56 -13.01 -2.85
C GLU A 99 -18.79 -12.11 -1.64
N ASP A 100 -17.74 -11.84 -0.85
CA ASP A 100 -17.79 -10.94 0.30
C ASP A 100 -18.14 -9.51 -0.15
N LEU A 101 -17.47 -9.02 -1.19
CA LEU A 101 -17.71 -7.67 -1.71
C LEU A 101 -19.13 -7.50 -2.24
N GLU A 102 -19.68 -8.52 -2.92
CA GLU A 102 -21.06 -8.52 -3.41
C GLU A 102 -22.09 -8.63 -2.25
N GLN A 103 -21.78 -9.39 -1.20
CA GLN A 103 -22.64 -9.45 -0.02
C GLN A 103 -22.69 -8.09 0.69
N ILE A 104 -21.56 -7.43 0.88
CA ILE A 104 -21.48 -6.10 1.49
C ILE A 104 -22.32 -5.08 0.71
N LYS A 105 -22.26 -5.10 -0.62
CA LYS A 105 -23.10 -4.25 -1.48
C LYS A 105 -24.60 -4.56 -1.33
N ARG A 106 -24.98 -5.84 -1.28
CA ARG A 106 -26.40 -6.23 -1.07
C ARG A 106 -26.97 -5.78 0.27
N LEU A 107 -26.11 -5.60 1.28
CA LEU A 107 -26.50 -4.99 2.57
C LEU A 107 -26.70 -3.46 2.50
N GLY A 108 -26.56 -2.86 1.32
CA GLY A 108 -26.74 -1.42 1.12
C GLY A 108 -25.53 -0.57 1.55
N ILE A 109 -24.41 -1.20 1.90
CA ILE A 109 -23.20 -0.49 2.31
C ILE A 109 -22.45 0.00 1.06
N LYS A 110 -22.02 1.25 1.05
CA LYS A 110 -21.23 1.81 -0.05
C LYS A 110 -19.87 1.13 -0.14
N VAL A 111 -19.53 0.60 -1.32
CA VAL A 111 -18.24 -0.05 -1.56
C VAL A 111 -17.46 0.70 -2.64
N HIS A 112 -16.22 1.08 -2.33
CA HIS A 112 -15.23 1.52 -3.30
C HIS A 112 -14.19 0.42 -3.50
N LEU A 113 -13.78 0.17 -4.75
CA LEU A 113 -12.78 -0.85 -5.08
C LEU A 113 -11.46 -0.20 -5.48
N SER A 114 -10.44 -0.38 -4.65
CA SER A 114 -9.06 -0.11 -4.99
C SER A 114 -8.58 -1.16 -6.02
N ALA A 115 -8.02 -0.71 -7.12
CA ALA A 115 -7.56 -1.58 -8.21
C ALA A 115 -6.37 -1.01 -8.99
N PRO A 116 -5.31 -0.50 -8.32
CA PRO A 116 -4.17 0.05 -9.03
C PRO A 116 -3.42 -1.06 -9.77
N LYS A 117 -3.04 -0.79 -11.02
CA LYS A 117 -2.24 -1.68 -11.88
C LYS A 117 -0.86 -1.11 -12.19
N LYS A 118 -0.70 0.21 -12.07
CA LYS A 118 0.54 0.92 -12.32
C LYS A 118 1.01 1.63 -11.06
N ILE A 119 2.32 1.79 -10.95
CA ILE A 119 2.93 2.47 -9.80
C ILE A 119 2.34 3.88 -9.63
N GLU A 120 2.16 4.62 -10.73
CA GLU A 120 1.63 5.97 -10.72
C GLU A 120 0.20 6.07 -10.18
N GLU A 121 -0.58 5.00 -10.29
CA GLU A 121 -1.99 4.97 -9.86
C GLU A 121 -2.15 5.02 -8.33
N VAL A 122 -1.09 4.77 -7.58
CA VAL A 122 -1.07 5.04 -6.12
C VAL A 122 -1.45 6.50 -5.83
N ALA A 123 -0.98 7.45 -6.65
CA ALA A 123 -1.36 8.86 -6.50
C ALA A 123 -2.85 9.09 -6.71
N ASN A 124 -3.48 8.39 -7.67
CA ASN A 124 -4.91 8.48 -7.92
C ASN A 124 -5.73 7.91 -6.77
N GLU A 125 -5.29 6.78 -6.19
CA GLU A 125 -5.89 6.18 -4.99
C GLU A 125 -5.88 7.16 -3.81
N LEU A 126 -4.72 7.77 -3.52
CA LEU A 126 -4.58 8.76 -2.46
C LEU A 126 -5.57 9.92 -2.63
N ILE A 127 -5.69 10.46 -3.86
CA ILE A 127 -6.62 11.54 -4.17
C ILE A 127 -8.08 11.08 -4.00
N ALA A 128 -8.42 9.87 -4.44
CA ALA A 128 -9.76 9.32 -4.26
C ALA A 128 -10.13 9.17 -2.78
N PHE A 129 -9.21 8.62 -1.97
CA PHE A 129 -9.41 8.47 -0.53
C PHE A 129 -9.52 9.83 0.18
N GLY A 130 -8.74 10.84 -0.27
CA GLY A 130 -8.85 12.21 0.23
C GLY A 130 -10.22 12.83 -0.02
N LYS A 131 -10.82 12.58 -1.19
CA LYS A 131 -12.18 13.03 -1.51
C LYS A 131 -13.23 12.39 -0.59
N PHE A 132 -13.13 11.09 -0.32
CA PHE A 132 -14.08 10.40 0.57
C PHE A 132 -13.98 10.88 2.02
N THR A 133 -12.78 11.14 2.50
CA THR A 133 -12.51 11.43 3.91
C THR A 133 -12.39 12.93 4.22
N GLY A 134 -12.64 13.81 3.23
CA GLY A 134 -12.48 15.26 3.40
C GLY A 134 -11.02 15.73 3.53
N ARG A 135 -10.05 14.87 3.18
CA ARG A 135 -8.60 15.17 3.26
C ARG A 135 -8.01 15.57 1.91
N ILE A 136 -8.71 16.44 1.18
CA ILE A 136 -8.38 16.76 -0.21
C ILE A 136 -6.98 17.34 -0.35
N GLU A 137 -6.62 18.34 0.42
CA GLU A 137 -5.32 19.03 0.29
C GLU A 137 -4.16 18.11 0.74
N GLN A 138 -4.31 17.39 1.85
CA GLN A 138 -3.32 16.42 2.32
C GLN A 138 -3.09 15.32 1.28
N SER A 139 -4.16 14.81 0.68
CA SER A 139 -4.06 13.77 -0.35
C SER A 139 -3.33 14.25 -1.59
N LYS A 140 -3.58 15.48 -2.04
CA LYS A 140 -2.84 16.10 -3.16
C LYS A 140 -1.35 16.27 -2.84
N GLN A 141 -1.03 16.73 -1.63
CA GLN A 141 0.37 16.88 -1.19
C GLN A 141 1.11 15.55 -1.22
N VAL A 142 0.53 14.50 -0.62
CA VAL A 142 1.14 13.15 -0.59
C VAL A 142 1.26 12.56 -2.00
N ALA A 143 0.23 12.69 -2.83
CA ALA A 143 0.22 12.22 -4.21
C ALA A 143 1.29 12.92 -5.06
N ASN A 144 1.43 14.24 -4.94
CA ASN A 144 2.45 15.02 -5.66
C ASN A 144 3.87 14.65 -5.20
N ALA A 145 4.07 14.48 -3.89
CA ALA A 145 5.37 14.03 -3.35
C ALA A 145 5.73 12.63 -3.87
N PHE A 146 4.77 11.72 -3.92
CA PHE A 146 4.92 10.37 -4.48
C PHE A 146 5.36 10.42 -5.95
N ILE A 147 4.64 11.14 -6.81
CA ILE A 147 4.97 11.27 -8.24
C ILE A 147 6.34 11.92 -8.44
N THR A 148 6.67 12.94 -7.66
CA THR A 148 7.97 13.62 -7.73
C THR A 148 9.11 12.66 -7.37
N LYS A 149 8.95 11.88 -6.30
CA LYS A 149 9.93 10.87 -5.87
C LYS A 149 10.09 9.76 -6.92
N LEU A 150 8.98 9.26 -7.48
CA LEU A 150 9.01 8.25 -8.54
C LEU A 150 9.76 8.75 -9.78
N LYS A 151 9.47 9.97 -10.25
CA LYS A 151 10.18 10.59 -11.37
C LYS A 151 11.68 10.72 -11.11
N LYS A 152 12.07 11.09 -9.89
CA LYS A 152 13.48 11.17 -9.48
C LYS A 152 14.17 9.81 -9.58
N ILE A 153 13.55 8.74 -9.04
CA ILE A 153 14.10 7.38 -9.10
C ILE A 153 14.25 6.94 -10.56
N LYS A 154 13.19 7.08 -11.38
CA LYS A 154 13.24 6.73 -12.82
C LYS A 154 14.37 7.46 -13.55
N LYS A 155 14.54 8.76 -13.32
CA LYS A 155 15.61 9.57 -13.92
C LYS A 155 17.01 9.08 -13.52
N GLN A 156 17.21 8.68 -12.26
CA GLN A 156 18.49 8.17 -11.76
C GLN A 156 18.87 6.83 -12.39
N GLN A 157 17.90 6.04 -12.82
CA GLN A 157 18.12 4.71 -13.36
C GLN A 157 18.21 4.66 -14.90
N GLN A 158 17.62 5.62 -15.62
CA GLN A 158 17.45 5.57 -17.07
C GLN A 158 18.74 5.39 -17.91
N SER A 159 19.92 5.74 -17.36
CA SER A 159 21.22 5.60 -18.03
C SER A 159 22.05 4.40 -17.57
N LYS A 160 21.50 3.58 -16.68
CA LYS A 160 22.20 2.42 -16.12
C LYS A 160 22.26 1.26 -17.09
N LYS A 161 23.32 0.44 -17.04
CA LYS A 161 23.41 -0.80 -17.82
C LYS A 161 22.29 -1.75 -17.39
N ILE A 162 21.57 -2.31 -18.36
CA ILE A 162 20.52 -3.31 -18.09
C ILE A 162 21.19 -4.60 -17.59
N LEU A 163 20.65 -5.18 -16.51
CA LEU A 163 20.96 -6.53 -16.04
C LEU A 163 19.77 -7.45 -16.29
N THR A 164 20.03 -8.72 -16.51
CA THR A 164 18.98 -9.75 -16.48
C THR A 164 18.73 -10.20 -15.06
N GLY A 165 17.44 -10.27 -14.65
CA GLY A 165 17.07 -10.61 -13.27
C GLY A 165 15.94 -11.62 -13.20
N PHE A 166 15.97 -12.39 -12.13
CA PHE A 166 14.87 -13.25 -11.70
C PHE A 166 14.30 -12.74 -10.38
N TYR A 167 12.99 -12.56 -10.30
CA TYR A 167 12.29 -12.23 -9.06
C TYR A 167 11.69 -13.49 -8.45
N GLN A 168 12.22 -13.96 -7.34
CA GLN A 168 11.70 -15.12 -6.61
C GLN A 168 10.55 -14.66 -5.71
N LEU A 169 9.32 -14.57 -6.29
CA LEU A 169 8.14 -14.11 -5.56
C LEU A 169 7.80 -15.05 -4.39
N TRP A 170 7.85 -16.36 -4.63
CA TRP A 170 7.58 -17.40 -3.63
C TRP A 170 8.50 -18.59 -3.86
N PRO A 171 9.05 -19.20 -2.81
CA PRO A 171 10.03 -20.28 -2.97
C PRO A 171 9.42 -21.66 -3.19
N GLU A 172 8.23 -21.98 -2.61
CA GLU A 172 7.63 -23.31 -2.68
C GLU A 172 6.09 -23.26 -2.57
N PRO A 173 5.33 -23.54 -3.66
CA PRO A 173 5.89 -23.77 -5.00
C PRO A 173 6.62 -22.51 -5.52
N MET A 174 7.68 -22.70 -6.32
CA MET A 174 8.43 -21.56 -6.84
C MET A 174 7.57 -20.74 -7.80
N MET A 175 7.41 -19.46 -7.48
CA MET A 175 6.64 -18.52 -8.30
C MET A 175 7.48 -17.29 -8.63
N THR A 176 7.17 -16.70 -9.76
CA THR A 176 7.75 -15.44 -10.20
C THR A 176 6.67 -14.47 -10.71
N VAL A 177 7.07 -13.40 -11.39
CA VAL A 177 6.20 -12.37 -11.92
C VAL A 177 6.41 -12.21 -13.42
N SER A 178 5.34 -11.88 -14.17
CA SER A 178 5.42 -11.52 -15.59
C SER A 178 5.44 -10.00 -15.79
N GLU A 179 5.58 -9.56 -17.05
CA GLU A 179 5.61 -8.15 -17.45
C GLU A 179 4.33 -7.38 -17.10
N ASN A 180 3.18 -8.05 -17.01
CA ASN A 180 1.89 -7.41 -16.73
C ASN A 180 1.71 -7.02 -15.26
N THR A 181 2.65 -7.41 -14.38
CA THR A 181 2.56 -7.12 -12.95
C THR A 181 3.18 -5.78 -12.60
N TRP A 182 2.67 -5.15 -11.56
CA TRP A 182 3.26 -3.93 -10.99
C TRP A 182 4.63 -4.20 -10.35
N ILE A 183 4.89 -5.43 -9.86
CA ILE A 183 6.22 -5.82 -9.35
C ILE A 183 7.24 -5.77 -10.48
N ASN A 184 6.87 -6.21 -11.69
CA ASN A 184 7.75 -6.10 -12.84
C ASN A 184 8.07 -4.64 -13.18
N GLN A 185 7.12 -3.72 -13.04
CA GLN A 185 7.37 -2.28 -13.25
C GLN A 185 8.42 -1.73 -12.25
N LEU A 186 8.47 -2.26 -11.01
CA LEU A 186 9.52 -1.90 -10.04
C LEU A 186 10.89 -2.42 -10.52
N ILE A 187 10.95 -3.65 -11.01
CA ILE A 187 12.17 -4.27 -11.53
C ILE A 187 12.71 -3.48 -12.73
N GLU A 188 11.83 -3.16 -13.68
CA GLU A 188 12.17 -2.36 -14.87
C GLU A 188 12.59 -0.94 -14.51
N THR A 189 11.96 -0.33 -13.51
CA THR A 189 12.38 0.99 -13.01
C THR A 189 13.83 1.00 -12.54
N CYS A 190 14.35 -0.12 -12.02
CA CYS A 190 15.75 -0.29 -11.67
C CYS A 190 16.62 -0.76 -12.85
N HIS A 191 16.16 -0.66 -14.11
CA HIS A 191 16.88 -1.13 -15.31
C HIS A 191 17.30 -2.60 -15.21
N VAL A 192 16.37 -3.45 -14.83
CA VAL A 192 16.52 -4.91 -14.85
C VAL A 192 15.51 -5.50 -15.82
N SER A 193 15.98 -6.34 -16.73
CA SER A 193 15.15 -7.13 -17.62
C SER A 193 14.77 -8.43 -16.92
N ASN A 194 13.49 -8.63 -16.67
CA ASN A 194 12.97 -9.84 -16.05
C ASN A 194 13.05 -11.01 -17.03
N VAL A 195 13.76 -12.08 -16.67
CA VAL A 195 13.94 -13.26 -17.54
C VAL A 195 12.64 -14.07 -17.74
N PHE A 196 11.60 -13.78 -16.96
CA PHE A 196 10.27 -14.38 -17.07
C PHE A 196 9.18 -13.38 -17.50
N ALA A 197 9.55 -12.21 -18.03
CA ALA A 197 8.59 -11.16 -18.44
C ALA A 197 7.46 -11.71 -19.32
N HIS A 198 7.79 -12.51 -20.34
CA HIS A 198 6.83 -13.04 -21.31
C HIS A 198 6.17 -14.36 -20.90
N SER A 199 5.96 -14.58 -19.61
CA SER A 199 5.20 -15.73 -19.11
C SER A 199 3.70 -15.55 -19.39
N PRO A 200 2.94 -16.65 -19.59
CA PRO A 200 1.54 -16.56 -20.03
C PRO A 200 0.57 -16.07 -18.94
N THR A 201 0.98 -16.11 -17.67
CA THR A 201 0.19 -15.66 -16.51
C THR A 201 0.96 -14.62 -15.73
N ASP A 202 0.26 -13.78 -14.96
CA ASP A 202 0.87 -12.71 -14.19
C ASP A 202 1.83 -13.23 -13.10
N TYR A 203 1.48 -14.36 -12.47
CA TYR A 203 2.25 -15.00 -11.38
C TYR A 203 2.48 -16.48 -11.71
N PRO A 204 3.40 -16.77 -12.64
CA PRO A 204 3.62 -18.15 -13.09
C PRO A 204 4.34 -18.96 -12.02
N GLN A 205 3.90 -20.21 -11.86
CA GLN A 205 4.69 -21.23 -11.20
C GLN A 205 5.75 -21.72 -12.17
N ILE A 206 6.98 -21.84 -11.69
CA ILE A 206 8.14 -22.26 -12.49
C ILE A 206 8.94 -23.34 -11.76
N SER A 207 9.87 -23.96 -12.47
CA SER A 207 10.86 -24.88 -11.87
C SER A 207 12.23 -24.20 -11.75
N ILE A 208 13.10 -24.79 -10.95
CA ILE A 208 14.49 -24.31 -10.80
C ILE A 208 15.23 -24.44 -12.12
N GLU A 209 14.99 -25.52 -12.88
CA GLU A 209 15.59 -25.75 -14.20
C GLU A 209 15.28 -24.60 -15.18
N ASN A 210 14.08 -24.04 -15.10
CA ASN A 210 13.73 -22.86 -15.88
C ASN A 210 14.65 -21.67 -15.56
N VAL A 211 14.97 -21.44 -14.27
CA VAL A 211 15.89 -20.38 -13.86
C VAL A 211 17.32 -20.67 -14.32
N VAL A 212 17.76 -21.93 -14.22
CA VAL A 212 19.08 -22.38 -14.70
C VAL A 212 19.25 -22.10 -16.20
N ILE A 213 18.23 -22.44 -17.00
CA ILE A 213 18.24 -22.20 -18.47
C ILE A 213 18.30 -20.70 -18.79
N LYS A 214 17.55 -19.87 -18.03
CA LYS A 214 17.47 -18.41 -18.26
C LYS A 214 18.71 -17.64 -17.81
N LYS A 215 19.58 -18.24 -16.97
CA LYS A 215 20.87 -17.70 -16.53
C LYS A 215 20.80 -16.23 -16.07
N PRO A 216 19.94 -15.85 -15.10
CA PRO A 216 19.86 -14.47 -14.63
C PRO A 216 21.18 -14.02 -14.00
N GLN A 217 21.52 -12.75 -14.19
CA GLN A 217 22.71 -12.11 -13.59
C GLN A 217 22.48 -11.75 -12.12
N ILE A 218 21.23 -11.51 -11.73
CA ILE A 218 20.82 -11.25 -10.34
C ILE A 218 19.57 -12.03 -10.00
N ILE A 219 19.44 -12.40 -8.70
CA ILE A 219 18.22 -12.99 -8.13
C ILE A 219 17.70 -12.02 -7.07
N ILE A 220 16.47 -11.52 -7.24
CA ILE A 220 15.80 -10.64 -6.29
C ILE A 220 14.91 -11.50 -5.40
N ILE A 221 15.12 -11.41 -4.10
CA ILE A 221 14.43 -12.23 -3.10
C ILE A 221 13.74 -11.29 -2.12
N PRO A 222 12.39 -11.23 -2.09
CA PRO A 222 11.67 -10.53 -1.04
C PRO A 222 11.88 -11.25 0.29
N ASP A 223 12.36 -10.51 1.30
CA ASP A 223 12.42 -11.00 2.66
C ASP A 223 11.04 -10.78 3.30
N GLU A 224 10.38 -11.85 3.68
CA GLU A 224 9.16 -11.80 4.47
C GLU A 224 9.47 -11.62 5.96
N GLN A 225 8.43 -11.28 6.72
CA GLN A 225 8.55 -10.99 8.14
C GLN A 225 9.22 -12.14 8.91
N ALA A 226 10.06 -11.79 9.88
CA ALA A 226 10.89 -12.74 10.64
C ALA A 226 10.10 -13.80 11.42
N ASP A 227 8.81 -13.58 11.68
CA ASP A 227 7.92 -14.47 12.42
C ASP A 227 7.31 -15.61 11.57
N LYS A 228 7.45 -15.56 10.25
CA LYS A 228 7.04 -16.62 9.32
C LYS A 228 8.14 -16.91 8.29
N PRO A 229 9.20 -17.62 8.69
CA PRO A 229 10.30 -17.91 7.78
C PRO A 229 9.81 -18.77 6.62
N GLN A 230 10.00 -18.27 5.40
CA GLN A 230 9.75 -19.03 4.18
C GLN A 230 10.79 -20.13 3.98
N PRO A 231 10.45 -21.24 3.30
CA PRO A 231 11.42 -22.24 2.86
C PRO A 231 12.56 -21.55 2.09
N LYS A 232 13.79 -21.86 2.38
CA LYS A 232 14.95 -21.27 1.70
C LYS A 232 15.44 -22.20 0.60
N ILE A 233 15.50 -21.68 -0.63
CA ILE A 233 16.14 -22.39 -1.73
C ILE A 233 17.65 -22.36 -1.52
N ASN A 234 18.29 -23.53 -1.54
CA ASN A 234 19.75 -23.63 -1.52
C ASN A 234 20.30 -23.43 -2.94
N TRP A 235 20.40 -22.18 -3.36
CA TRP A 235 20.88 -21.79 -4.69
C TRP A 235 22.30 -22.26 -5.00
N GLN A 236 23.15 -22.53 -4.01
CA GLN A 236 24.53 -23.00 -4.20
C GLN A 236 24.62 -24.32 -4.97
N LYS A 237 23.51 -25.06 -5.10
CA LYS A 237 23.44 -26.30 -5.90
C LYS A 237 23.51 -26.04 -7.41
N TRP A 238 23.34 -24.79 -7.89
CA TRP A 238 23.30 -24.41 -9.30
C TRP A 238 24.33 -23.31 -9.62
N PRO A 239 25.65 -23.64 -9.51
CA PRO A 239 26.73 -22.66 -9.73
C PRO A 239 26.84 -22.19 -11.19
N GLU A 240 26.18 -22.86 -12.14
CA GLU A 240 26.07 -22.45 -13.53
C GLU A 240 25.19 -21.21 -13.75
N VAL A 241 24.36 -20.83 -12.79
CA VAL A 241 23.57 -19.59 -12.80
C VAL A 241 24.50 -18.41 -12.48
N PRO A 242 24.65 -17.40 -13.34
CA PRO A 242 25.57 -16.27 -13.10
C PRO A 242 25.34 -15.56 -11.77
N ALA A 243 24.07 -15.39 -11.37
CA ALA A 243 23.72 -14.80 -10.07
C ALA A 243 24.27 -15.63 -8.89
N VAL A 244 24.26 -16.94 -8.98
CA VAL A 244 24.80 -17.84 -7.96
C VAL A 244 26.32 -17.81 -7.97
N LYS A 245 26.93 -17.98 -9.16
CA LYS A 245 28.39 -17.97 -9.35
C LYS A 245 29.04 -16.71 -8.75
N HIS A 246 28.38 -15.57 -8.90
CA HIS A 246 28.93 -14.28 -8.47
C HIS A 246 28.26 -13.73 -7.19
N ASN A 247 27.49 -14.54 -6.48
CA ASN A 247 26.77 -14.18 -5.25
C ASN A 247 25.92 -12.91 -5.38
N GLN A 248 25.20 -12.77 -6.49
CA GLN A 248 24.37 -11.59 -6.80
C GLN A 248 22.91 -11.78 -6.36
N PHE A 249 22.70 -11.84 -5.05
CA PHE A 249 21.39 -11.96 -4.42
C PHE A 249 20.95 -10.60 -3.85
N ILE A 250 19.82 -10.09 -4.33
CA ILE A 250 19.26 -8.81 -3.93
C ILE A 250 18.09 -9.08 -2.97
N ARG A 251 18.34 -8.96 -1.67
CA ARG A 251 17.27 -9.07 -0.68
C ARG A 251 16.53 -7.76 -0.54
N VAL A 252 15.20 -7.81 -0.58
CA VAL A 252 14.32 -6.63 -0.54
C VAL A 252 13.22 -6.83 0.49
N ASN A 253 12.71 -5.73 1.04
CA ASN A 253 11.62 -5.78 2.01
C ASN A 253 10.29 -5.96 1.27
N ALA A 254 9.61 -7.09 1.49
CA ALA A 254 8.33 -7.42 0.88
C ALA A 254 7.21 -6.45 1.29
N ASP A 255 7.13 -6.05 2.56
CA ASP A 255 6.11 -5.13 3.07
C ASP A 255 6.16 -3.76 2.39
N LEU A 256 7.34 -3.32 1.96
CA LEU A 256 7.48 -2.10 1.18
C LEU A 256 7.11 -2.31 -0.28
N LEU A 257 7.58 -3.39 -0.92
CA LEU A 257 7.42 -3.58 -2.35
C LEU A 257 6.08 -4.20 -2.76
N HIS A 258 5.42 -4.95 -1.87
CA HIS A 258 4.18 -5.66 -2.19
C HIS A 258 2.91 -4.90 -1.77
N ARG A 259 3.03 -3.62 -1.39
CA ARG A 259 1.89 -2.78 -1.01
C ARG A 259 1.86 -1.51 -1.87
N PHE A 260 0.71 -1.21 -2.48
CA PHE A 260 0.49 0.01 -3.27
C PHE A 260 0.39 1.26 -2.37
N THR A 261 1.51 1.68 -1.80
CA THR A 261 1.57 2.78 -0.83
C THR A 261 2.71 3.74 -1.14
N PRO A 262 2.74 4.95 -0.57
CA PRO A 262 3.89 5.85 -0.73
C PRO A 262 5.21 5.24 -0.29
N ARG A 263 5.21 4.34 0.71
CA ARG A 263 6.41 3.64 1.19
C ARG A 263 7.02 2.69 0.17
N MET A 264 6.25 2.26 -0.82
CA MET A 264 6.77 1.43 -1.92
C MET A 264 7.99 2.08 -2.60
N LEU A 265 8.02 3.41 -2.68
CA LEU A 265 9.16 4.12 -3.28
C LEU A 265 10.42 4.10 -2.40
N ASP A 266 10.31 3.86 -1.10
CA ASP A 266 11.48 3.63 -0.23
C ASP A 266 12.05 2.25 -0.51
N GLY A 267 11.18 1.24 -0.63
CA GLY A 267 11.56 -0.10 -1.06
C GLY A 267 12.19 -0.12 -2.45
N LEU A 268 11.58 0.59 -3.41
CA LEU A 268 12.08 0.72 -4.77
C LEU A 268 13.48 1.36 -4.82
N ALA A 269 13.69 2.48 -4.12
CA ALA A 269 14.97 3.13 -4.06
C ALA A 269 16.06 2.20 -3.49
N ASN A 270 15.76 1.55 -2.36
CA ASN A 270 16.67 0.57 -1.74
C ASN A 270 16.99 -0.62 -2.68
N MET A 271 15.99 -1.13 -3.40
CA MET A 271 16.21 -2.19 -4.39
C MET A 271 17.12 -1.72 -5.52
N CYS A 272 16.87 -0.54 -6.10
CA CYS A 272 17.71 0.02 -7.15
C CYS A 272 19.15 0.26 -6.68
N ASP A 273 19.36 0.75 -5.45
CA ASP A 273 20.70 0.96 -4.89
C ASP A 273 21.49 -0.35 -4.75
N LYS A 274 20.82 -1.42 -4.27
CA LYS A 274 21.43 -2.76 -4.18
C LYS A 274 21.76 -3.34 -5.55
N ILE A 275 20.89 -3.14 -6.54
CA ILE A 275 21.14 -3.54 -7.93
C ILE A 275 22.31 -2.75 -8.54
N ASP A 276 22.43 -1.46 -8.21
CA ASP A 276 23.58 -0.63 -8.63
C ASP A 276 24.91 -1.13 -8.05
N ALA A 277 24.90 -1.62 -6.80
CA ALA A 277 26.07 -2.28 -6.21
C ALA A 277 26.46 -3.54 -6.99
N SER A 278 25.47 -4.38 -7.35
CA SER A 278 25.68 -5.56 -8.20
C SER A 278 26.25 -5.20 -9.58
N ARG A 279 25.76 -4.12 -10.22
CA ARG A 279 26.31 -3.64 -11.50
C ARG A 279 27.80 -3.34 -11.42
N LYS A 280 28.24 -2.70 -10.35
CA LYS A 280 29.66 -2.37 -10.13
C LYS A 280 30.50 -3.65 -9.98
N GLN A 281 30.01 -4.62 -9.18
CA GLN A 281 30.71 -5.90 -8.98
C GLN A 281 30.79 -6.70 -10.28
N ILE A 282 29.70 -6.85 -11.03
CA ILE A 282 29.67 -7.57 -12.31
C ILE A 282 30.64 -6.92 -13.30
N LYS A 283 30.72 -5.57 -13.35
CA LYS A 283 31.66 -4.86 -14.23
C LYS A 283 33.13 -5.14 -13.88
N SER A 284 33.46 -5.36 -12.60
CA SER A 284 34.83 -5.63 -12.16
C SER A 284 35.30 -7.07 -12.44
N ILE A 285 34.36 -7.98 -12.79
CA ILE A 285 34.63 -9.41 -13.06
C ILE A 285 34.74 -9.68 -14.59
N GLN A 286 34.15 -8.80 -15.41
CA GLN A 286 34.23 -8.81 -16.88
C GLN A 286 35.48 -8.08 -17.39
#